data_04e174741c938e6adb54f092bfa98b86
#
_entry.id   04e174741c938e6adb54f092bfa98b86
#
_cell.length_a   1.000
_cell.length_b   1.000
_cell.length_c   1.000
_cell.angle_alpha   90.00
_cell.angle_beta   90.00
_cell.angle_gamma   90.00
#
_symmetry.space_group_name_H-M   'P 1'
#
loop_
_entity.id
_entity.type
_entity.pdbx_description
1 polymer ?
#
loop_
_entity_poly.entity_id
_entity_poly.type
_entity_poly.pdbx_seq_one_letter_code
_entity_poly.pdbx_strand_id
1 'polypeptide(L)'
;KNKTSKLKWSRFSEEVSERTHKDEKHLLEECNKLTNDVYEGLNLESEIRSVRKQNLGETILLWTQNDRYYGEDSSLTGLAVCHCGAGSEAGSNTCYIKFGAVKSGPDSGRDFENLLVACEIFATEHRLTHITAGVNTARHQAYTRMLANGFRTDMLGVAMQKGNNEGYNRHNVHIMDDWR
;
A
#
# COMPACT_ATOMS: atom_id res chain seq x y z
N LYS A 1 12.51 -23.79 14.84
CA LYS A 1 11.71 -24.05 13.62
C LYS A 1 10.94 -22.77 13.34
N ASN A 2 11.48 -21.92 12.45
CA ASN A 2 10.77 -20.73 11.97
C ASN A 2 9.54 -21.22 11.19
N LYS A 3 8.34 -21.02 11.73
CA LYS A 3 7.11 -21.02 10.93
C LYS A 3 7.22 -19.80 10.01
N THR A 4 7.58 -20.00 8.76
CA THR A 4 7.36 -18.99 7.71
C THR A 4 5.86 -18.80 7.62
N SER A 5 5.37 -17.74 8.25
CA SER A 5 3.97 -17.35 8.12
C SER A 5 3.73 -16.97 6.65
N LYS A 6 2.78 -17.63 6.01
CA LYS A 6 2.47 -17.42 4.60
C LYS A 6 1.91 -16.01 4.43
N LEU A 7 2.54 -15.20 3.56
CA LEU A 7 2.05 -13.88 3.19
C LEU A 7 0.60 -13.98 2.72
N LYS A 8 -0.31 -13.21 3.33
CA LYS A 8 -1.73 -13.19 2.99
C LYS A 8 -2.06 -11.83 2.38
N TRP A 9 -2.26 -11.81 1.09
CA TRP A 9 -2.63 -10.62 0.34
C TRP A 9 -3.63 -10.98 -0.78
N SER A 10 -4.36 -9.98 -1.26
CA SER A 10 -5.28 -10.10 -2.39
C SER A 10 -5.32 -8.80 -3.19
N ARG A 11 -5.97 -8.86 -4.35
CA ARG A 11 -6.29 -7.66 -5.14
C ARG A 11 -7.69 -7.19 -4.79
N PHE A 12 -7.87 -5.88 -4.75
CA PHE A 12 -9.19 -5.28 -4.53
C PHE A 12 -10.21 -5.77 -5.57
N SER A 13 -9.79 -5.87 -6.84
CA SER A 13 -10.66 -6.36 -7.92
C SER A 13 -11.12 -7.81 -7.71
N GLU A 14 -10.27 -8.69 -7.19
CA GLU A 14 -10.59 -10.09 -6.86
C GLU A 14 -11.62 -10.15 -5.73
N GLU A 15 -11.39 -9.42 -4.65
CA GLU A 15 -12.30 -9.37 -3.50
C GLU A 15 -13.70 -8.87 -3.88
N VAL A 16 -13.79 -7.90 -4.79
CA VAL A 16 -15.08 -7.36 -5.25
C VAL A 16 -15.75 -8.27 -6.28
N SER A 17 -15.00 -9.00 -7.13
CA SER A 17 -15.58 -9.90 -8.13
C SER A 17 -16.18 -11.16 -7.53
N GLU A 18 -15.62 -11.64 -6.42
CA GLU A 18 -16.07 -12.82 -5.71
C GLU A 18 -17.24 -12.53 -4.73
N ARG A 19 -17.52 -11.24 -4.49
CA ARG A 19 -18.47 -10.75 -3.51
C ARG A 19 -19.56 -9.88 -4.16
N THR A 20 -20.61 -9.59 -3.42
CA THR A 20 -21.70 -8.71 -3.88
C THR A 20 -21.32 -7.23 -3.77
N HIS A 21 -22.08 -6.32 -4.44
CA HIS A 21 -21.88 -4.86 -4.30
C HIS A 21 -21.89 -4.35 -2.85
N LYS A 22 -22.55 -5.07 -1.94
CA LYS A 22 -22.57 -4.74 -0.51
C LYS A 22 -21.19 -4.89 0.11
N ASP A 23 -20.41 -5.82 -0.41
CA ASP A 23 -19.06 -6.12 0.06
C ASP A 23 -18.03 -5.10 -0.46
N GLU A 24 -18.22 -4.52 -1.65
CA GLU A 24 -17.36 -3.42 -2.14
C GLU A 24 -17.40 -2.21 -1.19
N LYS A 25 -18.59 -1.81 -0.77
CA LYS A 25 -18.74 -0.70 0.18
C LYS A 25 -18.04 -1.00 1.51
N HIS A 26 -18.26 -2.19 2.04
CA HIS A 26 -17.62 -2.62 3.27
C HIS A 26 -16.08 -2.65 3.15
N LEU A 27 -15.56 -3.15 2.03
CA LEU A 27 -14.12 -3.20 1.78
C LEU A 27 -13.51 -1.79 1.69
N LEU A 28 -14.19 -0.85 1.05
CA LEU A 28 -13.79 0.55 1.04
C LEU A 28 -13.83 1.20 2.43
N GLU A 29 -14.83 0.85 3.24
CA GLU A 29 -14.90 1.29 4.64
C GLU A 29 -13.71 0.76 5.45
N GLU A 30 -13.27 -0.49 5.24
CA GLU A 30 -12.07 -1.04 5.88
C GLU A 30 -10.79 -0.32 5.41
N CYS A 31 -10.67 -0.04 4.11
CA CYS A 31 -9.57 0.77 3.57
C CYS A 31 -9.55 2.18 4.22
N ASN A 32 -10.71 2.83 4.33
CA ASN A 32 -10.82 4.15 4.94
C ASN A 32 -10.52 4.14 6.45
N LYS A 33 -10.91 3.08 7.17
CA LYS A 33 -10.53 2.93 8.59
C LYS A 33 -9.02 2.85 8.74
N LEU A 34 -8.35 2.07 7.88
CA LEU A 34 -6.88 1.94 7.91
C LEU A 34 -6.20 3.29 7.64
N THR A 35 -6.60 3.99 6.59
CA THR A 35 -5.97 5.27 6.24
C THR A 35 -6.27 6.37 7.26
N ASN A 36 -7.47 6.38 7.84
CA ASN A 36 -7.84 7.31 8.90
C ASN A 36 -7.08 7.04 10.21
N ASP A 37 -6.72 5.77 10.51
CA ASP A 37 -5.84 5.41 11.64
C ASP A 37 -4.42 5.95 11.45
N VAL A 38 -3.97 6.03 10.20
CA VAL A 38 -2.67 6.63 9.85
C VAL A 38 -2.71 8.15 9.97
N TYR A 39 -3.74 8.79 9.42
CA TYR A 39 -3.95 10.23 9.48
C TYR A 39 -5.44 10.55 9.38
N GLU A 40 -5.98 11.26 10.36
CA GLU A 40 -7.39 11.62 10.43
C GLU A 40 -7.85 12.36 9.16
N GLY A 41 -8.92 11.86 8.55
CA GLY A 41 -9.49 12.40 7.32
C GLY A 41 -8.82 11.91 6.03
N LEU A 42 -7.78 11.08 6.10
CA LEU A 42 -7.17 10.49 4.92
C LEU A 42 -8.09 9.43 4.30
N ASN A 43 -8.65 9.74 3.14
CA ASN A 43 -9.58 8.89 2.41
C ASN A 43 -9.09 8.66 0.99
N LEU A 44 -8.89 7.39 0.62
CA LEU A 44 -8.41 6.95 -0.69
C LEU A 44 -9.50 6.33 -1.56
N GLU A 45 -10.77 6.41 -1.17
CA GLU A 45 -11.85 5.77 -1.91
C GLU A 45 -11.90 6.21 -3.38
N SER A 46 -11.77 7.51 -3.63
CA SER A 46 -11.76 8.06 -4.99
C SER A 46 -10.61 7.52 -5.83
N GLU A 47 -9.43 7.35 -5.23
CA GLU A 47 -8.25 6.84 -5.90
C GLU A 47 -8.39 5.34 -6.21
N ILE A 48 -8.83 4.54 -5.24
CA ILE A 48 -9.09 3.10 -5.41
C ILE A 48 -10.11 2.85 -6.52
N ARG A 49 -11.22 3.61 -6.53
CA ARG A 49 -12.23 3.54 -7.58
C ARG A 49 -11.70 3.98 -8.94
N SER A 50 -10.88 5.04 -8.97
CA SER A 50 -10.30 5.59 -10.20
C SER A 50 -9.36 4.59 -10.86
N VAL A 51 -8.44 4.02 -10.10
CA VAL A 51 -7.50 3.01 -10.59
C VAL A 51 -8.22 1.84 -11.24
N ARG A 52 -9.26 1.32 -10.60
CA ARG A 52 -10.06 0.21 -11.13
C ARG A 52 -10.86 0.64 -12.37
N LYS A 53 -11.62 1.74 -12.28
CA LYS A 53 -12.52 2.20 -13.35
C LYS A 53 -11.78 2.55 -14.62
N GLN A 54 -10.59 3.12 -14.50
CA GLN A 54 -9.78 3.57 -15.63
C GLN A 54 -8.74 2.53 -16.06
N ASN A 55 -8.72 1.37 -15.39
CA ASN A 55 -7.73 0.30 -15.65
C ASN A 55 -6.28 0.80 -15.60
N LEU A 56 -5.97 1.65 -14.60
CA LEU A 56 -4.64 2.22 -14.42
C LEU A 56 -3.69 1.32 -13.63
N GLY A 57 -4.19 0.24 -13.05
CA GLY A 57 -3.46 -0.65 -12.19
C GLY A 57 -4.35 -1.42 -11.22
N GLU A 58 -3.92 -1.58 -9.98
CA GLU A 58 -4.63 -2.36 -8.97
C GLU A 58 -4.40 -1.81 -7.55
N THR A 59 -5.32 -2.11 -6.64
CA THR A 59 -5.12 -1.90 -5.21
C THR A 59 -4.81 -3.23 -4.53
N ILE A 60 -3.65 -3.32 -3.93
CA ILE A 60 -3.15 -4.48 -3.17
C ILE A 60 -3.63 -4.36 -1.73
N LEU A 61 -4.16 -5.43 -1.18
CA LEU A 61 -4.67 -5.54 0.18
C LEU A 61 -3.84 -6.56 0.96
N LEU A 62 -3.41 -6.19 2.17
CA LEU A 62 -2.67 -7.06 3.07
C LEU A 62 -3.55 -7.40 4.28
N TRP A 63 -3.62 -8.66 4.63
CA TRP A 63 -4.49 -9.18 5.67
C TRP A 63 -3.72 -9.76 6.85
N THR A 64 -4.34 -9.79 8.04
CA THR A 64 -3.78 -10.49 9.20
C THR A 64 -3.55 -11.97 8.89
N GLN A 65 -2.46 -12.52 9.43
CA GLN A 65 -2.12 -13.93 9.31
C GLN A 65 -2.75 -14.73 10.45
N ASN A 66 -4.06 -14.82 10.54
CA ASN A 66 -4.67 -15.78 11.44
C ASN A 66 -4.74 -17.15 10.76
N ASP A 67 -4.25 -18.21 11.44
CA ASP A 67 -4.14 -19.60 10.96
C ASP A 67 -5.50 -20.28 10.65
N ARG A 68 -6.61 -19.55 10.71
CA ARG A 68 -7.94 -20.06 10.42
C ARG A 68 -8.41 -19.53 9.08
N TYR A 69 -8.84 -20.44 8.25
CA TYR A 69 -9.53 -20.27 6.96
C TYR A 69 -10.12 -18.86 6.73
N TYR A 70 -10.21 -18.42 5.46
CA TYR A 70 -11.00 -17.27 5.00
C TYR A 70 -12.34 -17.21 5.78
N GLY A 71 -12.36 -16.50 6.89
CA GLY A 71 -13.47 -16.39 7.82
C GLY A 71 -13.48 -15.01 8.45
N GLU A 72 -14.56 -14.65 9.10
CA GLU A 72 -14.93 -13.34 9.66
C GLU A 72 -13.87 -12.63 10.55
N ASP A 73 -12.75 -13.27 10.85
CA ASP A 73 -11.69 -12.77 11.74
C ASP A 73 -10.45 -12.19 11.01
N SER A 74 -10.42 -12.09 9.67
CA SER A 74 -9.28 -11.46 8.99
C SER A 74 -9.47 -9.96 8.91
N SER A 75 -8.53 -9.19 9.45
CA SER A 75 -8.54 -7.72 9.38
C SER A 75 -7.52 -7.19 8.38
N LEU A 76 -7.86 -6.10 7.69
CA LEU A 76 -6.96 -5.40 6.80
C LEU A 76 -5.84 -4.76 7.61
N THR A 77 -4.58 -5.07 7.28
CA THR A 77 -3.39 -4.53 7.94
C THR A 77 -2.58 -3.59 7.06
N GLY A 78 -2.79 -3.62 5.75
CA GLY A 78 -2.12 -2.74 4.81
C GLY A 78 -2.84 -2.66 3.47
N LEU A 79 -2.59 -1.57 2.76
CA LEU A 79 -3.03 -1.40 1.38
C LEU A 79 -2.00 -0.63 0.56
N ALA A 80 -1.96 -0.89 -0.75
CA ALA A 80 -1.18 -0.12 -1.71
C ALA A 80 -1.95 0.10 -2.99
N VAL A 81 -2.06 1.34 -3.43
CA VAL A 81 -2.62 1.72 -4.73
C VAL A 81 -1.48 1.75 -5.73
N CYS A 82 -1.48 0.81 -6.65
CA CYS A 82 -0.44 0.63 -7.65
C CYS A 82 -0.94 1.04 -9.03
N HIS A 83 -0.20 1.92 -9.71
CA HIS A 83 -0.36 2.18 -11.12
C HIS A 83 0.57 1.29 -11.94
N CYS A 84 0.14 0.85 -13.11
CA CYS A 84 0.97 0.07 -14.02
C CYS A 84 0.56 0.27 -15.48
N GLY A 85 1.52 0.16 -16.37
CA GLY A 85 1.31 0.25 -17.81
C GLY A 85 1.41 1.65 -18.40
N ALA A 86 1.55 1.71 -19.72
CA ALA A 86 1.88 2.90 -20.48
C ALA A 86 0.81 4.02 -20.45
N GLY A 87 -0.41 3.71 -20.06
CA GLY A 87 -1.52 4.69 -19.93
C GLY A 87 -1.64 5.32 -18.54
N SER A 88 -0.80 4.90 -17.59
CA SER A 88 -0.80 5.35 -16.20
C SER A 88 0.41 6.23 -15.88
N GLU A 89 0.44 6.79 -14.69
CA GLU A 89 1.60 7.54 -14.17
C GLU A 89 2.88 6.71 -14.04
N ALA A 90 2.75 5.37 -14.00
CA ALA A 90 3.88 4.47 -13.91
C ALA A 90 4.77 4.46 -15.16
N GLY A 91 4.17 4.71 -16.33
CA GLY A 91 4.86 4.50 -17.60
C GLY A 91 5.07 3.03 -17.96
N SER A 92 5.93 2.77 -18.93
CA SER A 92 6.18 1.40 -19.41
C SER A 92 7.05 0.61 -18.42
N ASN A 93 6.75 -0.67 -18.27
CA ASN A 93 7.54 -1.64 -17.50
C ASN A 93 7.70 -1.35 -15.99
N THR A 94 6.91 -0.43 -15.46
CA THR A 94 7.01 0.01 -14.05
C THR A 94 5.69 -0.22 -13.32
N CYS A 95 5.78 -0.70 -12.09
CA CYS A 95 4.74 -0.61 -11.08
C CYS A 95 5.04 0.61 -10.21
N TYR A 96 4.16 1.59 -10.20
CA TYR A 96 4.29 2.77 -9.37
C TYR A 96 3.33 2.66 -8.19
N ILE A 97 3.87 2.55 -6.99
CA ILE A 97 3.09 2.61 -5.75
C ILE A 97 2.78 4.09 -5.49
N LYS A 98 1.60 4.52 -5.91
CA LYS A 98 1.15 5.90 -5.74
C LYS A 98 0.87 6.23 -4.29
N PHE A 99 0.29 5.28 -3.57
CA PHE A 99 0.10 5.32 -2.14
C PHE A 99 0.20 3.92 -1.56
N GLY A 100 0.82 3.79 -0.39
CA GLY A 100 0.83 2.55 0.37
C GLY A 100 0.96 2.84 1.85
N ALA A 101 0.20 2.15 2.68
CA ALA A 101 0.26 2.29 4.12
C ALA A 101 -0.08 0.98 4.82
N VAL A 102 0.43 0.83 6.04
CA VAL A 102 0.05 -0.24 6.94
C VAL A 102 -0.48 0.33 8.25
N LYS A 103 -1.32 -0.44 8.91
CA LYS A 103 -1.88 -0.10 10.21
C LYS A 103 -0.78 0.17 11.22
N SER A 104 -0.94 1.22 12.01
CA SER A 104 0.00 1.55 13.09
C SER A 104 0.00 0.47 14.17
N GLY A 105 1.17 0.15 14.73
CA GLY A 105 1.28 -0.83 15.80
C GLY A 105 2.63 -1.55 15.83
N PRO A 106 2.80 -2.51 16.75
CA PRO A 106 4.07 -3.22 16.96
C PRO A 106 4.51 -4.04 15.74
N ASP A 107 3.57 -4.48 14.93
CA ASP A 107 3.82 -5.28 13.72
C ASP A 107 3.97 -4.45 12.44
N SER A 108 3.77 -3.12 12.51
CA SER A 108 3.73 -2.23 11.34
C SER A 108 4.97 -2.34 10.45
N GLY A 109 6.16 -2.53 11.04
CA GLY A 109 7.39 -2.71 10.27
C GLY A 109 7.40 -4.00 9.44
N ARG A 110 6.95 -5.11 10.02
CA ARG A 110 6.80 -6.40 9.33
C ARG A 110 5.72 -6.32 8.25
N ASP A 111 4.59 -5.72 8.58
CA ASP A 111 3.47 -5.60 7.64
C ASP A 111 3.84 -4.67 6.47
N PHE A 112 4.67 -3.66 6.70
CA PHE A 112 5.20 -2.83 5.62
C PHE A 112 6.12 -3.62 4.68
N GLU A 113 7.03 -4.43 5.20
CA GLU A 113 7.86 -5.33 4.39
C GLU A 113 6.99 -6.34 3.61
N ASN A 114 5.97 -6.90 4.24
CA ASN A 114 5.01 -7.79 3.59
C ASN A 114 4.24 -7.08 2.46
N LEU A 115 3.87 -5.81 2.65
CA LEU A 115 3.21 -5.02 1.62
C LEU A 115 4.13 -4.77 0.42
N LEU A 116 5.41 -4.46 0.65
CA LEU A 116 6.41 -4.32 -0.43
C LEU A 116 6.54 -5.63 -1.22
N VAL A 117 6.64 -6.78 -0.52
CA VAL A 117 6.70 -8.10 -1.17
C VAL A 117 5.43 -8.40 -1.98
N ALA A 118 4.25 -8.05 -1.47
CA ALA A 118 3.00 -8.22 -2.22
C ALA A 118 2.97 -7.37 -3.51
N CYS A 119 3.46 -6.13 -3.44
CA CYS A 119 3.61 -5.28 -4.63
C CYS A 119 4.65 -5.84 -5.62
N GLU A 120 5.73 -6.45 -5.13
CA GLU A 120 6.74 -7.10 -5.97
C GLU A 120 6.18 -8.33 -6.69
N ILE A 121 5.41 -9.16 -5.98
CA ILE A 121 4.72 -10.31 -6.59
C ILE A 121 3.76 -9.81 -7.68
N PHE A 122 2.93 -8.81 -7.37
CA PHE A 122 2.01 -8.20 -8.33
C PHE A 122 2.74 -7.67 -9.57
N ALA A 123 3.83 -6.93 -9.40
CA ALA A 123 4.64 -6.41 -10.50
C ALA A 123 5.21 -7.55 -11.37
N THR A 124 5.71 -8.61 -10.73
CA THR A 124 6.27 -9.78 -11.41
C THR A 124 5.21 -10.52 -12.26
N GLU A 125 4.02 -10.72 -11.70
CA GLU A 125 2.88 -11.34 -12.41
C GLU A 125 2.47 -10.53 -13.65
N HIS A 126 2.63 -9.21 -13.61
CA HIS A 126 2.38 -8.29 -14.73
C HIS A 126 3.61 -8.08 -15.63
N ARG A 127 4.70 -8.84 -15.41
CA ARG A 127 5.97 -8.74 -16.16
C ARG A 127 6.58 -7.34 -16.14
N LEU A 128 6.35 -6.60 -15.07
CA LEU A 128 6.96 -5.30 -14.84
C LEU A 128 8.36 -5.49 -14.23
N THR A 129 9.32 -4.72 -14.68
CA THR A 129 10.73 -4.89 -14.30
C THR A 129 11.19 -3.93 -13.20
N HIS A 130 10.37 -2.92 -12.91
CA HIS A 130 10.69 -1.91 -11.91
C HIS A 130 9.49 -1.66 -10.99
N ILE A 131 9.81 -1.32 -9.74
CA ILE A 131 8.85 -0.75 -8.78
C ILE A 131 9.39 0.61 -8.36
N THR A 132 8.52 1.62 -8.39
CA THR A 132 8.83 2.97 -7.95
C THR A 132 7.84 3.38 -6.86
N ALA A 133 8.32 4.04 -5.82
CA ALA A 133 7.49 4.59 -4.75
C ALA A 133 8.14 5.82 -4.14
N GLY A 134 7.33 6.75 -3.66
CA GLY A 134 7.80 7.89 -2.88
C GLY A 134 7.81 7.59 -1.39
N VAL A 135 8.76 8.13 -0.66
CA VAL A 135 8.78 8.09 0.81
C VAL A 135 9.43 9.35 1.37
N ASN A 136 8.80 9.97 2.34
CA ASN A 136 9.41 11.07 3.06
C ASN A 136 10.46 10.53 4.04
N THR A 137 11.69 11.05 3.99
CA THR A 137 12.81 10.61 4.85
C THR A 137 12.56 10.87 6.34
N ALA A 138 11.63 11.77 6.70
CA ALA A 138 11.18 11.95 8.08
C ALA A 138 10.51 10.68 8.64
N ARG A 139 9.95 9.83 7.79
CA ARG A 139 9.45 8.48 8.13
C ARG A 139 10.63 7.50 8.10
N HIS A 140 11.57 7.72 8.98
CA HIS A 140 12.88 7.06 8.96
C HIS A 140 12.79 5.53 8.89
N GLN A 141 11.85 4.91 9.61
CA GLN A 141 11.68 3.45 9.60
C GLN A 141 11.17 2.94 8.25
N ALA A 142 10.23 3.63 7.61
CA ALA A 142 9.75 3.26 6.28
C ALA A 142 10.89 3.39 5.25
N TYR A 143 11.60 4.51 5.24
CA TYR A 143 12.72 4.74 4.33
C TYR A 143 13.83 3.70 4.46
N THR A 144 14.29 3.41 5.68
CA THR A 144 15.35 2.42 5.91
C THR A 144 14.93 1.00 5.53
N ARG A 145 13.64 0.64 5.76
CA ARG A 145 13.11 -0.66 5.32
C ARG A 145 13.04 -0.78 3.81
N MET A 146 12.64 0.27 3.10
CA MET A 146 12.68 0.27 1.63
C MET A 146 14.09 0.04 1.11
N LEU A 147 15.09 0.73 1.65
CA LEU A 147 16.49 0.50 1.28
C LEU A 147 16.95 -0.93 1.57
N ALA A 148 16.56 -1.50 2.73
CA ALA A 148 16.88 -2.88 3.10
C ALA A 148 16.22 -3.91 2.16
N ASN A 149 15.07 -3.58 1.58
CA ASN A 149 14.36 -4.39 0.58
C ASN A 149 14.81 -4.10 -0.88
N GLY A 150 15.95 -3.45 -1.08
CA GLY A 150 16.58 -3.30 -2.39
C GLY A 150 16.17 -2.05 -3.17
N PHE A 151 15.32 -1.19 -2.61
CA PHE A 151 15.06 0.12 -3.22
C PHE A 151 16.32 0.97 -3.21
N ARG A 152 16.44 1.83 -4.20
CA ARG A 152 17.49 2.83 -4.31
C ARG A 152 16.87 4.19 -4.50
N THR A 153 17.51 5.23 -3.97
CA THR A 153 17.07 6.60 -4.20
C THR A 153 17.44 7.02 -5.61
N ASP A 154 16.44 7.29 -6.41
CA ASP A 154 16.58 7.74 -7.80
C ASP A 154 16.38 9.25 -7.91
N MET A 155 15.44 9.80 -7.14
CA MET A 155 15.15 11.23 -7.11
C MET A 155 15.03 11.73 -5.67
N LEU A 156 15.57 12.90 -5.41
CA LEU A 156 15.39 13.62 -4.14
C LEU A 156 14.68 14.94 -4.38
N GLY A 157 13.77 15.27 -3.49
CA GLY A 157 13.06 16.54 -3.48
C GLY A 157 12.90 17.06 -2.06
N VAL A 158 12.52 18.32 -1.95
CA VAL A 158 12.21 18.97 -0.68
C VAL A 158 10.73 19.31 -0.63
N ALA A 159 10.01 18.68 0.28
CA ALA A 159 8.64 19.07 0.59
C ALA A 159 8.65 20.25 1.56
N MET A 160 8.03 21.35 1.17
CA MET A 160 7.91 22.55 2.01
C MET A 160 6.46 22.74 2.42
N GLN A 161 6.23 22.92 3.72
CA GLN A 161 4.90 23.16 4.28
C GLN A 161 4.87 24.46 5.08
N LYS A 162 3.90 25.32 4.80
CA LYS A 162 3.65 26.50 5.63
C LYS A 162 2.95 26.07 6.91
N GLY A 163 3.48 26.51 8.08
CA GLY A 163 2.93 26.16 9.38
C GLY A 163 3.72 25.11 10.13
N ASN A 164 4.62 24.39 9.46
CA ASN A 164 5.56 23.44 10.05
C ASN A 164 4.90 22.36 10.96
N ASN A 165 3.70 21.94 10.62
CA ASN A 165 3.02 20.84 11.32
C ASN A 165 3.58 19.50 10.85
N GLU A 166 3.77 18.56 11.75
CA GLU A 166 4.32 17.22 11.42
C GLU A 166 3.42 16.42 10.47
N GLY A 167 2.10 16.66 10.51
CA GLY A 167 1.15 15.88 9.74
C GLY A 167 1.29 14.38 10.03
N TYR A 168 1.32 13.55 8.99
CA TYR A 168 1.58 12.11 9.12
C TYR A 168 3.04 11.72 8.88
N ASN A 169 3.96 12.68 8.72
CA ASN A 169 5.40 12.44 8.59
C ASN A 169 6.05 12.18 9.95
N ARG A 170 5.63 11.10 10.62
CA ARG A 170 6.13 10.71 11.93
C ARG A 170 7.08 9.53 11.81
N HIS A 171 8.01 9.44 12.74
CA HIS A 171 9.10 8.47 12.72
C HIS A 171 8.65 7.00 12.61
N ASN A 172 7.58 6.63 13.27
CA ASN A 172 7.05 5.26 13.36
C ASN A 172 5.89 4.98 12.38
N VAL A 173 5.62 5.87 11.44
CA VAL A 173 4.59 5.70 10.43
C VAL A 173 5.18 5.08 9.18
N HIS A 174 4.56 4.03 8.69
CA HIS A 174 5.00 3.29 7.50
C HIS A 174 4.06 3.61 6.34
N ILE A 175 4.41 4.65 5.59
CA ILE A 175 3.67 5.14 4.43
C ILE A 175 4.61 5.35 3.25
N MET A 176 4.15 4.96 2.09
CA MET A 176 4.63 5.41 0.78
C MET A 176 3.58 6.34 0.20
N ASP A 177 3.97 7.47 -0.33
CA ASP A 177 3.05 8.43 -0.95
C ASP A 177 3.70 9.18 -2.10
N ASP A 178 2.84 9.60 -3.03
CA ASP A 178 3.21 10.55 -4.06
C ASP A 178 3.03 11.96 -3.50
N TRP A 179 4.08 12.75 -3.60
CA TRP A 179 4.10 14.15 -3.18
C TRP A 179 4.17 15.12 -4.38
N ARG A 180 3.81 14.62 -5.55
CA ARG A 180 3.70 15.40 -6.79
C ARG A 180 2.35 16.08 -6.91
#